data_20bfbca471f0c1ed6ec8b4726d24416d
#
_entry.id   20bfbca471f0c1ed6ec8b4726d24416d
#
_cell.length_a   1.000
_cell.length_b   1.000
_cell.length_c   1.000
_cell.angle_alpha   90.00
_cell.angle_beta   90.00
_cell.angle_gamma   90.00
#
_symmetry.space_group_name_H-M   'P 1'
#
loop_
_entity.id
_entity.type
_entity.pdbx_description
1 polymer ?
#
loop_
_entity_poly.entity_id
_entity_poly.type
_entity_poly.pdbx_seq_one_letter_code
_entity_poly.pdbx_strand_id
1 'polypeptide(L)'
;MTPINPFRKLPIGIQEFEKLRTEGYLYVDKTAFVYELVSTGAAYFLSRPRRFGKSLLLSTFKAYFEGKKELFKGLAIDSLETEWNVHPVLHLSLNAEKYESAEHLEGILEAHLQKWEEMYGTNPGTSTFATRFMAVLENARKKTGHGAVVLIDEYDKPLLKTYHD
;
A
#
# COMPACT_ATOMS: atom_id res chain seq x y z
N MET A 1 19.78 25.22 -7.24
CA MET A 1 20.13 23.83 -7.64
C MET A 1 20.89 23.20 -6.51
N THR A 2 20.29 22.27 -5.79
CA THR A 2 20.98 21.50 -4.75
C THR A 2 21.99 20.58 -5.47
N PRO A 3 23.26 20.56 -5.08
CA PRO A 3 24.24 19.71 -5.74
C PRO A 3 23.80 18.26 -5.64
N ILE A 4 23.68 17.60 -6.78
CA ILE A 4 23.45 16.16 -6.84
C ILE A 4 24.67 15.52 -6.17
N ASN A 5 24.47 14.93 -4.99
CA ASN A 5 25.54 14.15 -4.38
C ASN A 5 25.88 13.00 -5.35
N PRO A 6 27.07 12.96 -5.96
CA PRO A 6 27.41 11.99 -7.00
C PRO A 6 27.47 10.54 -6.48
N PHE A 7 27.30 10.31 -5.18
CA PHE A 7 27.43 9.01 -4.54
C PHE A 7 26.17 8.58 -3.78
N ARG A 8 24.98 8.74 -4.38
CA ARG A 8 23.76 8.13 -3.80
C ARG A 8 23.89 6.62 -3.83
N LYS A 9 23.63 5.98 -2.69
CA LYS A 9 23.61 4.51 -2.58
C LYS A 9 22.52 3.92 -3.48
N LEU A 10 22.83 2.81 -4.17
CA LEU A 10 21.83 2.08 -4.94
C LEU A 10 20.88 1.32 -3.99
N PRO A 11 19.57 1.34 -4.24
CA PRO A 11 18.57 0.71 -3.37
C PRO A 11 18.44 -0.79 -3.61
N ILE A 12 19.50 -1.54 -3.39
CA ILE A 12 19.53 -3.00 -3.61
C ILE A 12 18.63 -3.66 -2.56
N GLY A 13 17.53 -4.31 -3.00
CA GLY A 13 16.61 -5.04 -2.13
C GLY A 13 15.66 -4.15 -1.30
N ILE A 14 15.69 -2.83 -1.46
CA ILE A 14 14.79 -1.92 -0.73
C ILE A 14 13.46 -1.82 -1.48
N GLN A 15 12.38 -2.16 -0.78
CA GLN A 15 11.01 -2.13 -1.29
C GLN A 15 10.14 -1.07 -0.61
N GLU A 16 10.66 -0.39 0.41
CA GLU A 16 9.97 0.64 1.17
C GLU A 16 10.38 2.03 0.70
N PHE A 17 9.41 2.81 0.21
CA PHE A 17 9.62 4.17 -0.27
C PHE A 17 10.13 5.09 0.84
N GLU A 18 9.55 5.00 2.04
CA GLU A 18 9.97 5.79 3.20
C GLU A 18 11.44 5.58 3.53
N LYS A 19 11.87 4.33 3.66
CA LYS A 19 13.28 3.98 3.90
C LYS A 19 14.19 4.52 2.80
N LEU A 20 13.77 4.36 1.54
CA LEU A 20 14.52 4.82 0.38
C LEU A 20 14.74 6.34 0.43
N ARG A 21 13.73 7.11 0.82
CA ARG A 21 13.77 8.57 0.89
C ARG A 21 14.52 9.08 2.12
N THR A 22 14.29 8.49 3.28
CA THR A 22 14.89 8.94 4.56
C THR A 22 16.38 8.61 4.64
N GLU A 23 16.81 7.48 4.08
CA GLU A 23 18.21 7.08 4.08
C GLU A 23 19.00 7.59 2.85
N GLY A 24 18.37 8.39 1.98
CA GLY A 24 19.02 9.09 0.87
C GLY A 24 19.47 8.19 -0.29
N TYR A 25 18.81 7.04 -0.50
CA TYR A 25 19.08 6.19 -1.65
C TYR A 25 18.69 6.84 -2.98
N LEU A 26 19.26 6.35 -4.07
CA LEU A 26 18.86 6.74 -5.41
C LEU A 26 17.41 6.30 -5.66
N TYR A 27 16.55 7.24 -6.02
CA TYR A 27 15.19 6.98 -6.44
C TYR A 27 14.99 7.45 -7.87
N VAL A 28 14.54 6.56 -8.75
CA VAL A 28 14.10 6.93 -10.10
C VAL A 28 12.68 7.43 -10.00
N ASP A 29 12.51 8.73 -10.11
CA ASP A 29 11.23 9.39 -9.91
C ASP A 29 10.21 9.02 -11.00
N LYS A 30 9.12 8.42 -10.56
CA LYS A 30 7.93 8.10 -11.37
C LYS A 30 6.66 8.62 -10.69
N THR A 31 6.80 9.57 -9.77
CA THR A 31 5.66 10.04 -8.97
C THR A 31 4.65 10.86 -9.77
N ALA A 32 5.00 11.37 -10.96
CA ALA A 32 4.02 11.93 -11.88
C ALA A 32 2.94 10.91 -12.28
N PHE A 33 3.32 9.64 -12.52
CA PHE A 33 2.36 8.57 -12.78
C PHE A 33 1.53 8.20 -11.54
N VAL A 34 2.11 8.31 -10.34
CA VAL A 34 1.34 8.14 -9.09
C VAL A 34 0.24 9.20 -9.04
N TYR A 35 0.57 10.46 -9.28
CA TYR A 35 -0.40 11.56 -9.31
C TYR A 35 -1.50 11.33 -10.37
N GLU A 36 -1.13 10.94 -11.58
CA GLU A 36 -2.08 10.62 -12.65
C GLU A 36 -3.06 9.53 -12.22
N LEU A 37 -2.55 8.41 -11.66
CA LEU A 37 -3.39 7.30 -11.20
C LEU A 37 -4.36 7.73 -10.09
N VAL A 38 -3.90 8.46 -9.08
CA VAL A 38 -4.77 8.86 -7.97
C VAL A 38 -5.81 9.90 -8.37
N SER A 39 -5.54 10.68 -9.43
CA SER A 39 -6.42 11.72 -9.93
C SER A 39 -7.47 11.20 -10.93
N THR A 40 -7.24 10.06 -11.58
CA THR A 40 -8.05 9.62 -12.73
C THR A 40 -8.90 8.37 -12.49
N GLY A 41 -8.65 7.60 -11.45
CA GLY A 41 -9.38 6.35 -11.27
C GLY A 41 -9.52 5.87 -9.84
N ALA A 42 -10.35 4.84 -9.67
CA ALA A 42 -10.72 4.30 -8.37
C ALA A 42 -10.16 2.89 -8.10
N ALA A 43 -9.85 2.11 -9.14
CA ALA A 43 -9.34 0.75 -8.98
C ALA A 43 -8.32 0.43 -10.07
N TYR A 44 -7.19 -0.12 -9.66
CA TYR A 44 -6.10 -0.47 -10.55
C TYR A 44 -5.57 -1.87 -10.26
N PHE A 45 -5.19 -2.55 -11.31
CA PHE A 45 -4.53 -3.83 -11.25
C PHE A 45 -3.19 -3.74 -11.97
N LEU A 46 -2.09 -4.04 -11.26
CA LEU A 46 -0.75 -4.01 -11.82
C LEU A 46 -0.15 -5.40 -11.92
N SER A 47 -0.10 -5.95 -13.14
CA SER A 47 0.63 -7.17 -13.43
C SER A 47 2.01 -6.84 -13.98
N ARG A 48 3.06 -7.23 -13.26
CA ARG A 48 4.46 -7.12 -13.71
C ARG A 48 5.28 -8.31 -13.18
N PRO A 49 6.35 -8.70 -13.86
CA PRO A 49 7.26 -9.73 -13.37
C PRO A 49 7.81 -9.39 -11.97
N ARG A 50 8.34 -10.40 -11.28
CA ARG A 50 9.05 -10.20 -10.01
C ARG A 50 10.20 -9.22 -10.18
N ARG A 51 10.53 -8.45 -9.13
CA ARG A 51 11.62 -7.44 -9.09
C ARG A 51 11.42 -6.20 -9.98
N PHE A 52 10.22 -5.98 -10.53
CA PHE A 52 9.88 -4.77 -11.30
C PHE A 52 9.24 -3.66 -10.47
N GLY A 53 9.50 -3.62 -9.16
CA GLY A 53 9.15 -2.51 -8.28
C GLY A 53 7.67 -2.42 -7.88
N LYS A 54 6.89 -3.52 -7.96
CA LYS A 54 5.47 -3.53 -7.52
C LYS A 54 5.32 -3.09 -6.06
N SER A 55 6.02 -3.75 -5.14
CA SER A 55 5.95 -3.43 -3.70
C SER A 55 6.46 -2.03 -3.38
N LEU A 56 7.49 -1.55 -4.10
CA LEU A 56 7.94 -0.17 -3.96
C LEU A 56 6.87 0.82 -4.41
N LEU A 57 6.17 0.55 -5.51
CA LEU A 57 5.06 1.38 -5.96
C LEU A 57 3.91 1.40 -4.94
N LEU A 58 3.52 0.23 -4.39
CA LEU A 58 2.51 0.15 -3.33
C LEU A 58 2.94 0.91 -2.07
N SER A 59 4.22 0.81 -1.69
CA SER A 59 4.78 1.59 -0.59
C SER A 59 4.77 3.10 -0.87
N THR A 60 4.94 3.51 -2.13
CA THR A 60 4.81 4.91 -2.55
C THR A 60 3.37 5.40 -2.44
N PHE A 61 2.39 4.61 -2.90
CA PHE A 61 0.97 4.93 -2.72
C PHE A 61 0.59 5.01 -1.25
N LYS A 62 1.06 4.05 -0.44
CA LYS A 62 0.84 4.09 1.01
C LYS A 62 1.31 5.41 1.61
N ALA A 63 2.55 5.80 1.35
CA ALA A 63 3.09 7.07 1.85
C ALA A 63 2.31 8.29 1.35
N TYR A 64 1.86 8.28 0.10
CA TYR A 64 1.03 9.34 -0.48
C TYR A 64 -0.30 9.48 0.26
N PHE A 65 -1.06 8.39 0.38
CA PHE A 65 -2.36 8.41 1.02
C PHE A 65 -2.30 8.59 2.54
N GLU A 66 -1.17 8.25 3.17
CA GLU A 66 -0.90 8.60 4.58
C GLU A 66 -0.52 10.08 4.77
N GLY A 67 -0.47 10.88 3.69
CA GLY A 67 -0.16 12.30 3.73
C GLY A 67 1.29 12.62 4.09
N LYS A 68 2.24 11.69 3.86
CA LYS A 68 3.66 11.86 4.17
C LYS A 68 4.37 12.76 3.16
N LYS A 69 3.89 13.98 3.00
CA LYS A 69 4.35 14.98 2.04
C LYS A 69 5.88 15.13 2.00
N GLU A 70 6.52 15.11 3.16
CA GLU A 70 7.96 15.34 3.28
C GLU A 70 8.79 14.29 2.50
N LEU A 71 8.27 13.08 2.33
CA LEU A 71 8.94 12.05 1.55
C LEU A 71 8.95 12.35 0.05
N PHE A 72 8.05 13.17 -0.42
CA PHE A 72 7.88 13.52 -1.83
C PHE A 72 8.61 14.80 -2.23
N LYS A 73 9.19 15.52 -1.27
CA LYS A 73 9.89 16.77 -1.52
C LYS A 73 10.94 16.64 -2.62
N GLY A 74 10.81 17.49 -3.65
CA GLY A 74 11.72 17.53 -4.79
C GLY A 74 11.46 16.42 -5.83
N LEU A 75 10.37 15.66 -5.71
CA LEU A 75 9.88 14.74 -6.74
C LEU A 75 8.80 15.42 -7.60
N ALA A 76 8.48 14.85 -8.76
CA ALA A 76 7.52 15.43 -9.70
C ALA A 76 6.15 15.71 -9.05
N ILE A 77 5.64 14.80 -8.22
CA ILE A 77 4.36 14.96 -7.53
C ILE A 77 4.32 16.14 -6.55
N ASP A 78 5.46 16.57 -6.01
CA ASP A 78 5.55 17.69 -5.06
C ASP A 78 5.05 19.01 -5.67
N SER A 79 5.20 19.16 -6.98
CA SER A 79 4.70 20.32 -7.72
C SER A 79 3.30 20.13 -8.31
N LEU A 80 2.79 18.91 -8.36
CA LEU A 80 1.49 18.56 -8.94
C LEU A 80 0.39 18.49 -7.89
N GLU A 81 0.74 17.97 -6.71
CA GLU A 81 -0.21 17.76 -5.62
C GLU A 81 -0.24 18.97 -4.67
N THR A 82 -1.42 19.49 -4.44
CA THR A 82 -1.62 20.67 -3.58
C THR A 82 -2.33 20.37 -2.27
N GLU A 83 -3.18 19.32 -2.25
CA GLU A 83 -4.08 19.07 -1.12
C GLU A 83 -3.50 18.13 -0.07
N TRP A 84 -2.77 17.09 -0.49
CA TRP A 84 -2.18 16.07 0.40
C TRP A 84 -3.16 15.51 1.43
N ASN A 85 -4.35 15.13 0.96
CA ASN A 85 -5.39 14.56 1.80
C ASN A 85 -4.95 13.26 2.45
N VAL A 86 -5.23 13.11 3.74
CA VAL A 86 -4.90 11.89 4.50
C VAL A 86 -6.07 10.92 4.43
N HIS A 87 -5.81 9.74 3.91
CA HIS A 87 -6.76 8.66 3.80
C HIS A 87 -6.40 7.50 4.74
N PRO A 88 -7.38 6.77 5.30
CA PRO A 88 -7.10 5.50 5.94
C PRO A 88 -6.57 4.49 4.92
N VAL A 89 -5.40 3.93 5.16
CA VAL A 89 -4.77 2.94 4.27
C VAL A 89 -4.84 1.56 4.89
N LEU A 90 -5.55 0.65 4.22
CA LEU A 90 -5.64 -0.77 4.55
C LEU A 90 -4.69 -1.55 3.64
N HIS A 91 -3.49 -1.83 4.13
CA HIS A 91 -2.48 -2.56 3.37
C HIS A 91 -2.54 -4.05 3.69
N LEU A 92 -2.97 -4.86 2.72
CA LEU A 92 -3.01 -6.31 2.77
C LEU A 92 -1.79 -6.88 2.03
N SER A 93 -0.87 -7.50 2.76
CA SER A 93 0.23 -8.24 2.18
C SER A 93 -0.06 -9.73 2.26
N LEU A 94 -0.20 -10.37 1.10
CA LEU A 94 -0.35 -11.81 0.98
C LEU A 94 1.02 -12.49 0.83
N ASN A 95 2.06 -11.92 1.47
CA ASN A 95 3.41 -12.45 1.45
C ASN A 95 3.62 -13.43 2.63
N ALA A 96 3.06 -14.62 2.56
CA ALA A 96 3.36 -15.68 3.52
C ALA A 96 4.45 -16.62 2.99
N GLU A 97 5.23 -17.20 3.90
CA GLU A 97 6.29 -18.14 3.52
C GLU A 97 5.70 -19.43 2.91
N LYS A 98 4.55 -19.86 3.41
CA LYS A 98 3.85 -21.05 2.92
C LYS A 98 2.34 -20.83 2.90
N TYR A 99 1.71 -21.24 1.81
CA TYR A 99 0.27 -21.41 1.68
C TYR A 99 0.01 -22.91 1.56
N GLU A 100 -0.23 -23.57 2.68
CA GLU A 100 -0.41 -25.03 2.73
C GLU A 100 -1.89 -25.42 2.62
N SER A 101 -2.79 -24.49 2.89
CA SER A 101 -4.24 -24.74 2.83
C SER A 101 -5.03 -23.42 2.74
N ALA A 102 -6.34 -23.54 2.49
CA ALA A 102 -7.28 -22.43 2.52
C ALA A 102 -7.35 -21.78 3.90
N GLU A 103 -7.28 -22.56 4.97
CA GLU A 103 -7.30 -22.09 6.35
C GLU A 103 -6.11 -21.17 6.65
N HIS A 104 -4.96 -21.41 6.03
CA HIS A 104 -3.79 -20.53 6.20
C HIS A 104 -4.04 -19.15 5.58
N LEU A 105 -4.64 -19.09 4.39
CA LEU A 105 -5.05 -17.82 3.78
C LEU A 105 -6.10 -17.10 4.64
N GLU A 106 -7.10 -17.82 5.13
CA GLU A 106 -8.11 -17.27 6.03
C GLU A 106 -7.48 -16.69 7.31
N GLY A 107 -6.50 -17.38 7.88
CA GLY A 107 -5.75 -16.89 9.04
C GLY A 107 -5.02 -15.57 8.80
N ILE A 108 -4.41 -15.42 7.60
CA ILE A 108 -3.74 -14.17 7.21
C ILE A 108 -4.76 -13.04 7.06
N LEU A 109 -5.87 -13.30 6.38
CA LEU A 109 -6.94 -12.32 6.20
C LEU A 109 -7.55 -11.92 7.55
N GLU A 110 -7.77 -12.88 8.44
CA GLU A 110 -8.28 -12.64 9.79
C GLU A 110 -7.35 -11.77 10.62
N ALA A 111 -6.04 -12.04 10.58
CA ALA A 111 -5.06 -11.24 11.30
C ALA A 111 -5.02 -9.78 10.83
N HIS A 112 -5.14 -9.55 9.52
CA HIS A 112 -5.25 -8.19 8.97
C HIS A 112 -6.55 -7.52 9.39
N LEU A 113 -7.66 -8.25 9.33
CA LEU A 113 -8.97 -7.73 9.69
C LEU A 113 -9.04 -7.33 11.17
N GLN A 114 -8.56 -8.17 12.08
CA GLN A 114 -8.47 -7.87 13.51
C GLN A 114 -7.69 -6.58 13.77
N LYS A 115 -6.53 -6.43 13.14
CA LYS A 115 -5.72 -5.21 13.25
C LYS A 115 -6.48 -3.96 12.77
N TRP A 116 -7.25 -4.06 11.70
CA TRP A 116 -8.03 -2.92 11.22
C TRP A 116 -9.24 -2.64 12.11
N GLU A 117 -9.86 -3.67 12.68
CA GLU A 117 -10.93 -3.53 13.68
C GLU A 117 -10.42 -2.85 14.96
N GLU A 118 -9.22 -3.17 15.42
CA GLU A 118 -8.57 -2.44 16.52
C GLU A 118 -8.38 -0.94 16.23
N MET A 119 -8.07 -0.60 14.97
CA MET A 119 -7.85 0.79 14.55
C MET A 119 -9.15 1.56 14.35
N TYR A 120 -10.18 0.94 13.80
CA TYR A 120 -11.39 1.61 13.32
C TYR A 120 -12.67 1.18 14.03
N GLY A 121 -12.62 0.13 14.82
CA GLY A 121 -13.76 -0.42 15.55
C GLY A 121 -14.54 -1.48 14.78
N THR A 122 -15.41 -2.17 15.52
CA THR A 122 -16.32 -3.22 15.04
C THR A 122 -17.76 -2.73 15.06
N ASN A 123 -18.63 -3.33 14.24
CA ASN A 123 -20.06 -3.06 14.28
C ASN A 123 -20.84 -4.27 14.81
N PRO A 124 -21.88 -4.06 15.65
CA PRO A 124 -22.76 -5.14 16.10
C PRO A 124 -23.41 -5.86 14.91
N GLY A 125 -23.51 -7.19 15.01
CA GLY A 125 -24.17 -8.02 13.99
C GLY A 125 -23.30 -8.39 12.79
N THR A 126 -22.05 -7.95 12.72
CA THR A 126 -21.09 -8.39 11.70
C THR A 126 -20.42 -9.69 12.13
N SER A 127 -20.61 -10.78 11.37
CA SER A 127 -20.09 -12.12 11.73
C SER A 127 -19.24 -12.75 10.64
N THR A 128 -19.42 -12.36 9.38
CA THR A 128 -18.61 -12.87 8.27
C THR A 128 -17.43 -11.95 7.98
N PHE A 129 -16.38 -12.49 7.36
CA PHE A 129 -15.24 -11.68 6.91
C PHE A 129 -15.69 -10.48 6.07
N ALA A 130 -16.59 -10.69 5.11
CA ALA A 130 -17.08 -9.63 4.23
C ALA A 130 -17.81 -8.53 5.00
N THR A 131 -18.72 -8.88 5.91
CA THR A 131 -19.49 -7.89 6.68
C THR A 131 -18.60 -7.12 7.68
N ARG A 132 -17.62 -7.77 8.28
CA ARG A 132 -16.63 -7.15 9.15
C ARG A 132 -15.72 -6.19 8.37
N PHE A 133 -15.25 -6.61 7.20
CA PHE A 133 -14.42 -5.76 6.34
C PHE A 133 -15.16 -4.51 5.87
N MET A 134 -16.43 -4.66 5.46
CA MET A 134 -17.27 -3.51 5.10
C MET A 134 -17.46 -2.55 6.29
N ALA A 135 -17.67 -3.08 7.49
CA ALA A 135 -17.77 -2.26 8.71
C ALA A 135 -16.48 -1.46 8.98
N VAL A 136 -15.31 -2.09 8.79
CA VAL A 136 -14.02 -1.40 8.91
C VAL A 136 -13.91 -0.25 7.92
N LEU A 137 -14.30 -0.44 6.65
CA LEU A 137 -14.26 0.63 5.64
C LEU A 137 -15.17 1.80 6.00
N GLU A 138 -16.40 1.51 6.46
CA GLU A 138 -17.35 2.53 6.89
C GLU A 138 -16.85 3.30 8.12
N ASN A 139 -16.34 2.59 9.12
CA ASN A 139 -15.82 3.19 10.34
C ASN A 139 -14.56 4.04 10.08
N ALA A 140 -13.67 3.55 9.22
CA ALA A 140 -12.50 4.30 8.78
C ALA A 140 -12.91 5.63 8.12
N ARG A 141 -13.91 5.59 7.22
CA ARG A 141 -14.46 6.80 6.60
C ARG A 141 -15.10 7.73 7.62
N LYS A 142 -15.91 7.22 8.54
CA LYS A 142 -16.54 8.03 9.61
C LYS A 142 -15.49 8.72 10.49
N LYS A 143 -14.39 8.00 10.80
CA LYS A 143 -13.33 8.50 11.68
C LYS A 143 -12.46 9.57 11.01
N THR A 144 -12.21 9.47 9.71
CA THR A 144 -11.26 10.34 9.00
C THR A 144 -11.92 11.37 8.08
N GLY A 145 -13.18 11.20 7.74
CA GLY A 145 -13.87 12.01 6.73
C GLY A 145 -13.54 11.64 5.28
N HIS A 146 -12.54 10.78 5.06
CA HIS A 146 -12.07 10.36 3.74
C HIS A 146 -12.32 8.87 3.50
N GLY A 147 -12.48 8.49 2.23
CA GLY A 147 -12.61 7.09 1.84
C GLY A 147 -11.35 6.29 2.14
N ALA A 148 -11.51 5.02 2.55
CA ALA A 148 -10.39 4.14 2.77
C ALA A 148 -9.74 3.70 1.44
N VAL A 149 -8.43 3.58 1.45
CA VAL A 149 -7.63 3.06 0.34
C VAL A 149 -7.17 1.65 0.69
N VAL A 150 -7.47 0.69 -0.17
CA VAL A 150 -7.07 -0.71 -0.01
C VAL A 150 -5.90 -0.99 -0.94
N LEU A 151 -4.76 -1.38 -0.38
CA LEU A 151 -3.57 -1.76 -1.12
C LEU A 151 -3.32 -3.26 -0.92
N ILE A 152 -3.23 -4.03 -2.01
CA ILE A 152 -3.02 -5.48 -1.95
C ILE A 152 -1.72 -5.83 -2.66
N ASP A 153 -0.78 -6.43 -1.92
CA ASP A 153 0.49 -6.92 -2.47
C ASP A 153 0.52 -8.45 -2.51
N GLU A 154 1.23 -8.99 -3.51
CA GLU A 154 1.47 -10.43 -3.69
C GLU A 154 0.17 -11.27 -3.81
N TYR A 155 -0.89 -10.69 -4.42
CA TYR A 155 -2.21 -11.33 -4.57
C TYR A 155 -2.15 -12.67 -5.33
N ASP A 156 -1.13 -12.88 -6.15
CA ASP A 156 -0.90 -14.10 -6.95
C ASP A 156 -0.31 -15.27 -6.15
N LYS A 157 0.29 -15.01 -4.99
CA LYS A 157 0.94 -16.07 -4.20
C LYS A 157 0.02 -17.17 -3.71
N PRO A 158 -1.19 -16.91 -3.20
CA PRO A 158 -2.12 -17.96 -2.82
C PRO A 158 -2.46 -18.88 -4.01
N LEU A 159 -2.66 -18.29 -5.19
CA LEU A 159 -3.03 -19.04 -6.40
C LEU A 159 -1.88 -19.89 -6.95
N LEU A 160 -0.66 -19.36 -6.96
CA LEU A 160 0.50 -20.06 -7.53
C LEU A 160 0.90 -21.31 -6.74
N LYS A 161 0.55 -21.37 -5.45
CA LYS A 161 0.91 -22.52 -4.60
C LYS A 161 -0.15 -23.61 -4.56
N THR A 162 -1.40 -23.31 -4.89
CA THR A 162 -2.48 -24.30 -5.01
C THR A 162 -2.51 -25.01 -6.38
N TYR A 163 -1.75 -24.50 -7.37
CA TYR A 163 -1.67 -25.11 -8.70
C TYR A 163 -0.63 -26.24 -8.82
N HIS A 164 0.09 -26.57 -7.76
CA HIS A 164 1.13 -27.59 -7.75
C HIS A 164 0.73 -28.88 -7.00
N ASP A 165 -0.51 -28.98 -6.57
CA ASP A 165 -1.17 -30.19 -6.09
C ASP A 165 -2.25 -30.62 -7.11
#